data_2552e51739c0cbf499262142d691e47a
#
_entry.id   2552e51739c0cbf499262142d691e47a
#
_cell.length_a   1.000
_cell.length_b   1.000
_cell.length_c   1.000
_cell.angle_alpha   90.00
_cell.angle_beta   90.00
_cell.angle_gamma   90.00
#
_symmetry.space_group_name_H-M   'P 1'
#
loop_
_entity.id
_entity.type
_entity.pdbx_description
1 polymer ?
#
loop_
_entity_poly.entity_id
_entity_poly.type
_entity_poly.pdbx_seq_one_letter_code
_entity_poly.pdbx_strand_id
1 'polypeptide(L)'
;MNLDEMTKVGMADLKVGKSPDVLTTLGLGSCVGVAIYDPVTKISGLLHCMLPDSTQFRNNSNKAKYADSGIDELVAQMLKLGASKVRLVAKIAGGAQMFAMNTNNDTLRVGERNVAAVKMKLSELNIRLLSEDCGLNYGRTVEFYSETGEYVIKSVGKPR
;
A
#
# COMPACT_ATOMS: atom_id res chain seq x y z
N MET A 1 -15.91 14.08 3.81
CA MET A 1 -15.30 14.46 2.51
C MET A 1 -15.94 13.68 1.38
N ASN A 2 -16.27 14.36 0.33
CA ASN A 2 -16.86 13.75 -0.86
C ASN A 2 -15.79 12.92 -1.59
N LEU A 3 -16.19 11.77 -2.15
CA LEU A 3 -15.28 10.91 -2.91
C LEU A 3 -14.57 11.67 -4.03
N ASP A 4 -15.24 12.62 -4.67
CA ASP A 4 -14.67 13.42 -5.77
C ASP A 4 -13.52 14.32 -5.31
N GLU A 5 -13.44 14.61 -4.02
CA GLU A 5 -12.37 15.43 -3.44
C GLU A 5 -11.18 14.61 -2.99
N MET A 6 -11.29 13.29 -3.02
CA MET A 6 -10.18 12.41 -2.63
C MET A 6 -9.21 12.21 -3.80
N THR A 7 -7.94 12.06 -3.47
CA THR A 7 -6.93 11.68 -4.45
C THR A 7 -7.00 10.18 -4.67
N LYS A 8 -7.40 9.77 -5.86
CA LYS A 8 -7.57 8.36 -6.19
C LYS A 8 -6.29 7.75 -6.71
N VAL A 9 -5.88 6.64 -6.09
CA VAL A 9 -4.73 5.84 -6.53
C VAL A 9 -5.27 4.62 -7.24
N GLY A 10 -4.90 4.44 -8.50
CA GLY A 10 -5.32 3.29 -9.28
C GLY A 10 -4.51 2.05 -8.98
N MET A 11 -4.85 0.95 -9.64
CA MET A 11 -4.10 -0.30 -9.56
C MET A 11 -2.72 -0.09 -10.19
N ALA A 12 -1.67 -0.61 -9.55
CA ALA A 12 -0.29 -0.44 -10.00
C ALA A 12 0.08 1.05 -10.14
N ASP A 13 -0.32 1.85 -9.17
CA ASP A 13 -0.13 3.30 -9.17
C ASP A 13 0.27 3.75 -7.77
N LEU A 14 0.82 4.95 -7.69
CA LEU A 14 1.13 5.59 -6.42
C LEU A 14 0.90 7.10 -6.54
N LYS A 15 0.54 7.72 -5.43
CA LYS A 15 0.39 9.18 -5.37
C LYS A 15 0.80 9.67 -4.01
N VAL A 16 1.25 10.91 -3.98
CA VAL A 16 1.63 11.60 -2.75
C VAL A 16 0.68 12.76 -2.52
N GLY A 17 0.57 13.15 -1.27
CA GLY A 17 -0.28 14.26 -0.86
C GLY A 17 0.23 14.90 0.40
N LYS A 18 -0.47 15.92 0.82
CA LYS A 18 -0.17 16.68 2.04
C LYS A 18 -1.49 17.12 2.65
N SER A 19 -1.52 17.25 3.99
CA SER A 19 -2.72 17.72 4.68
C SER A 19 -3.32 18.94 3.97
N PRO A 20 -4.65 18.97 3.71
CA PRO A 20 -5.69 18.05 4.19
C PRO A 20 -6.07 16.93 3.20
N ASP A 21 -5.22 16.58 2.27
CA ASP A 21 -5.54 15.58 1.25
C ASP A 21 -5.93 14.22 1.87
N VAL A 22 -6.89 13.56 1.23
CA VAL A 22 -7.25 12.18 1.54
C VAL A 22 -6.91 11.32 0.33
N LEU A 23 -6.07 10.31 0.53
CA LEU A 23 -5.67 9.38 -0.53
C LEU A 23 -6.52 8.11 -0.41
N THR A 24 -7.03 7.61 -1.53
CA THR A 24 -7.87 6.41 -1.52
C THR A 24 -7.50 5.46 -2.64
N THR A 25 -7.68 4.16 -2.40
CA THR A 25 -7.58 3.15 -3.44
C THR A 25 -8.62 2.06 -3.20
N LEU A 26 -9.12 1.52 -4.29
CA LEU A 26 -10.21 0.54 -4.30
C LEU A 26 -9.70 -0.82 -4.76
N GLY A 27 -10.44 -1.86 -4.41
CA GLY A 27 -10.23 -3.17 -4.99
C GLY A 27 -8.96 -3.88 -4.55
N LEU A 28 -8.58 -3.73 -3.31
CA LEU A 28 -7.45 -4.46 -2.74
C LEU A 28 -7.88 -5.90 -2.43
N GLY A 29 -7.62 -6.81 -3.36
CA GLY A 29 -7.74 -8.25 -3.14
C GLY A 29 -6.39 -8.79 -2.69
N SER A 30 -5.67 -9.45 -3.60
CA SER A 30 -4.29 -9.89 -3.35
C SER A 30 -3.29 -8.72 -3.34
N CYS A 31 -3.67 -7.59 -3.90
CA CYS A 31 -2.86 -6.37 -3.88
C CYS A 31 -2.74 -5.81 -2.48
N VAL A 32 -1.70 -5.01 -2.24
CA VAL A 32 -1.48 -4.35 -0.95
C VAL A 32 -1.50 -2.83 -1.13
N GLY A 33 -2.27 -2.16 -0.28
CA GLY A 33 -2.27 -0.71 -0.17
C GLY A 33 -1.29 -0.30 0.93
N VAL A 34 -0.21 0.37 0.53
CA VAL A 34 0.85 0.81 1.43
C VAL A 34 0.73 2.31 1.63
N ALA A 35 0.39 2.72 2.84
CA ALA A 35 0.36 4.13 3.21
C ALA A 35 1.62 4.47 3.99
N ILE A 36 2.33 5.50 3.55
CA ILE A 36 3.53 6.01 4.22
C ILE A 36 3.29 7.46 4.61
N TYR A 37 3.75 7.85 5.78
CA TYR A 37 3.40 9.12 6.37
C TYR A 37 4.54 9.75 7.14
N ASP A 38 4.70 11.08 7.00
CA ASP A 38 5.56 11.89 7.86
C ASP A 38 4.65 12.69 8.79
N PRO A 39 4.57 12.33 10.09
CA PRO A 39 3.59 12.97 10.99
C PRO A 39 3.91 14.43 11.32
N VAL A 40 5.12 14.89 11.05
CA VAL A 40 5.50 16.30 11.31
C VAL A 40 5.06 17.19 10.16
N THR A 41 5.43 16.84 8.93
CA THR A 41 5.06 17.62 7.73
C THR A 41 3.66 17.32 7.24
N LYS A 42 3.09 16.19 7.67
CA LYS A 42 1.80 15.67 7.21
C LYS A 42 1.78 15.39 5.72
N ILE A 43 2.94 15.03 5.19
CA ILE A 43 3.09 14.51 3.83
C ILE A 43 2.82 13.02 3.87
N SER A 44 2.02 12.55 2.93
CA SER A 44 1.61 11.16 2.85
C SER A 44 1.80 10.60 1.47
N GLY A 45 1.81 9.28 1.36
CA GLY A 45 1.82 8.58 0.09
C GLY A 45 1.02 7.30 0.20
N LEU A 46 0.42 6.90 -0.91
CA LEU A 46 -0.32 5.65 -0.99
C LEU A 46 0.07 4.92 -2.27
N LEU A 47 0.44 3.65 -2.12
CA LEU A 47 0.85 2.76 -3.19
C LEU A 47 -0.12 1.59 -3.27
N HIS A 48 -0.58 1.27 -4.47
CA HIS A 48 -1.37 0.07 -4.76
C HIS A 48 -0.53 -0.89 -5.58
N CYS A 49 0.26 -1.75 -4.91
CA CYS A 49 1.14 -2.69 -5.60
C CYS A 49 0.45 -4.04 -5.80
N MET A 50 0.85 -4.73 -6.87
CA MET A 50 0.21 -5.97 -7.32
C MET A 50 1.09 -7.21 -7.17
N LEU A 51 2.40 -7.03 -7.24
CA LEU A 51 3.37 -8.13 -7.25
C LEU A 51 4.52 -7.83 -6.29
N PRO A 52 5.20 -8.87 -5.80
CA PRO A 52 6.18 -8.65 -4.74
C PRO A 52 7.53 -8.10 -5.20
N ASP A 53 8.06 -8.57 -6.33
CA ASP A 53 9.47 -8.39 -6.65
C ASP A 53 9.66 -8.03 -8.13
N SER A 54 10.17 -6.82 -8.36
CA SER A 54 10.40 -6.29 -9.71
C SER A 54 11.54 -7.03 -10.43
N THR A 55 12.48 -7.61 -9.67
CA THR A 55 13.65 -8.26 -10.26
C THR A 55 13.32 -9.56 -10.98
N GLN A 56 12.13 -10.13 -10.75
CA GLN A 56 11.68 -11.36 -11.39
C GLN A 56 11.07 -11.15 -12.77
N PHE A 57 10.97 -9.90 -13.24
CA PHE A 57 10.30 -9.57 -14.49
C PHE A 57 11.22 -8.78 -15.40
N ARG A 58 11.22 -9.13 -16.71
CA ARG A 58 12.02 -8.40 -17.70
C ARG A 58 11.52 -6.98 -17.91
N ASN A 59 10.19 -6.82 -17.99
CA ASN A 59 9.58 -5.51 -18.14
C ASN A 59 9.06 -5.06 -16.78
N ASN A 60 9.90 -4.34 -16.06
CA ASN A 60 9.57 -3.81 -14.74
C ASN A 60 9.57 -2.28 -14.73
N SER A 61 9.22 -1.66 -15.86
CA SER A 61 9.24 -0.19 -16.01
C SER A 61 8.20 0.52 -15.14
N ASN A 62 7.07 -0.15 -14.85
CA ASN A 62 6.09 0.41 -13.93
C ASN A 62 6.48 0.06 -12.49
N LYS A 63 7.18 0.97 -11.84
CA LYS A 63 7.69 0.75 -10.47
C LYS A 63 6.57 0.49 -9.46
N ALA A 64 5.43 1.14 -9.61
CA ALA A 64 4.30 1.03 -8.69
C ALA A 64 3.62 -0.33 -8.72
N LYS A 65 3.88 -1.14 -9.73
CA LYS A 65 3.31 -2.48 -9.84
C LYS A 65 3.90 -3.44 -8.80
N TYR A 66 5.13 -3.20 -8.34
CA TYR A 66 5.88 -4.10 -7.47
C TYR A 66 6.11 -3.47 -6.09
N ALA A 67 6.05 -4.30 -5.05
CA ALA A 67 6.24 -3.82 -3.68
C ALA A 67 7.59 -3.16 -3.48
N ASP A 68 8.68 -3.77 -3.96
CA ASP A 68 10.03 -3.26 -3.76
C ASP A 68 10.24 -1.91 -4.45
N SER A 69 10.06 -1.86 -5.78
CA SER A 69 10.28 -0.63 -6.54
C SER A 69 9.23 0.43 -6.26
N GLY A 70 7.99 0.01 -5.96
CA GLY A 70 6.92 0.94 -5.64
C GLY A 70 7.16 1.70 -4.35
N ILE A 71 7.61 1.01 -3.31
CA ILE A 71 7.93 1.67 -2.03
C ILE A 71 9.11 2.61 -2.19
N ASP A 72 10.15 2.20 -2.93
CA ASP A 72 11.29 3.09 -3.20
C ASP A 72 10.84 4.37 -3.90
N GLU A 73 10.01 4.24 -4.93
CA GLU A 73 9.53 5.39 -5.68
C GLU A 73 8.63 6.30 -4.84
N LEU A 74 7.75 5.70 -4.03
CA LEU A 74 6.86 6.45 -3.15
C LEU A 74 7.67 7.29 -2.15
N VAL A 75 8.65 6.67 -1.50
CA VAL A 75 9.53 7.37 -0.56
C VAL A 75 10.27 8.49 -1.27
N ALA A 76 10.83 8.25 -2.46
CA ALA A 76 11.54 9.28 -3.21
C ALA A 76 10.65 10.50 -3.49
N GLN A 77 9.40 10.26 -3.90
CA GLN A 77 8.48 11.37 -4.18
C GLN A 77 8.09 12.12 -2.90
N MET A 78 7.92 11.41 -1.78
CA MET A 78 7.61 12.06 -0.50
C MET A 78 8.77 12.94 -0.03
N LEU A 79 10.00 12.48 -0.19
CA LEU A 79 11.18 13.27 0.18
C LEU A 79 11.30 14.54 -0.66
N LYS A 80 10.94 14.47 -1.94
CA LYS A 80 10.93 15.66 -2.82
C LYS A 80 9.92 16.70 -2.35
N LEU A 81 8.83 16.28 -1.70
CA LEU A 81 7.85 17.20 -1.15
C LEU A 81 8.27 17.81 0.20
N GLY A 82 9.31 17.29 0.82
CA GLY A 82 9.80 17.80 2.09
C GLY A 82 9.65 16.85 3.27
N ALA A 83 9.24 15.61 3.05
CA ALA A 83 9.21 14.62 4.12
C ALA A 83 10.62 14.25 4.56
N SER A 84 10.77 13.84 5.82
CA SER A 84 12.05 13.37 6.35
C SER A 84 12.03 11.85 6.50
N LYS A 85 13.02 11.19 5.91
CA LYS A 85 13.08 9.73 5.92
C LYS A 85 13.03 9.13 7.33
N VAL A 86 13.71 9.76 8.28
CA VAL A 86 13.80 9.25 9.65
C VAL A 86 12.47 9.31 10.41
N ARG A 87 11.50 10.10 9.90
CA ARG A 87 10.18 10.23 10.53
C ARG A 87 9.11 9.37 9.87
N LEU A 88 9.42 8.71 8.74
CA LEU A 88 8.41 7.96 8.01
C LEU A 88 7.90 6.77 8.82
N VAL A 89 6.59 6.60 8.79
CA VAL A 89 5.89 5.45 9.36
C VAL A 89 4.94 4.90 8.31
N ALA A 90 4.50 3.65 8.46
CA ALA A 90 3.68 2.99 7.48
C ALA A 90 2.50 2.26 8.11
N LYS A 91 1.43 2.15 7.33
CA LYS A 91 0.26 1.33 7.61
C LYS A 91 -0.11 0.60 6.33
N ILE A 92 -0.50 -0.66 6.43
CA ILE A 92 -0.78 -1.47 5.23
C ILE A 92 -2.09 -2.23 5.35
N ALA A 93 -2.69 -2.54 4.20
CA ALA A 93 -3.91 -3.32 4.12
C ALA A 93 -3.96 -4.10 2.81
N GLY A 94 -4.67 -5.22 2.80
CA GLY A 94 -4.83 -6.03 1.61
C GLY A 94 -4.13 -7.37 1.71
N GLY A 95 -3.65 -7.86 0.57
CA GLY A 95 -2.94 -9.13 0.55
C GLY A 95 -3.80 -10.34 0.89
N ALA A 96 -5.07 -10.31 0.49
CA ALA A 96 -6.00 -11.40 0.74
C ALA A 96 -5.78 -12.56 -0.24
N GLN A 97 -6.17 -13.75 0.18
CA GLN A 97 -6.26 -14.89 -0.70
C GLN A 97 -7.71 -14.96 -1.19
N MET A 98 -7.94 -14.48 -2.41
CA MET A 98 -9.29 -14.30 -2.96
C MET A 98 -9.93 -15.60 -3.44
N PHE A 99 -9.12 -16.62 -3.68
CA PHE A 99 -9.62 -17.91 -4.17
C PHE A 99 -9.49 -18.95 -3.07
N ALA A 100 -10.62 -19.55 -2.69
CA ALA A 100 -10.66 -20.59 -1.69
C ALA A 100 -10.20 -21.92 -2.31
N MET A 101 -8.95 -22.00 -2.73
CA MET A 101 -8.39 -23.23 -3.29
C MET A 101 -7.52 -23.90 -2.25
N ASN A 102 -7.82 -25.16 -2.00
CA ASN A 102 -7.03 -25.98 -1.11
C ASN A 102 -5.76 -26.43 -1.84
N THR A 103 -4.77 -25.56 -1.89
CA THR A 103 -3.55 -25.82 -2.63
C THR A 103 -2.33 -25.37 -1.85
N ASN A 104 -1.27 -26.17 -1.96
CA ASN A 104 0.04 -25.83 -1.43
C ASN A 104 0.91 -25.14 -2.50
N ASN A 105 0.33 -24.80 -3.64
CA ASN A 105 1.07 -24.16 -4.72
C ASN A 105 1.35 -22.70 -4.36
N ASP A 106 2.62 -22.38 -4.19
CA ASP A 106 3.07 -21.05 -3.81
C ASP A 106 2.64 -19.96 -4.80
N THR A 107 2.44 -20.30 -6.07
CA THR A 107 2.01 -19.31 -7.07
C THR A 107 0.62 -18.77 -6.81
N LEU A 108 -0.19 -19.47 -6.01
CA LEU A 108 -1.54 -19.03 -5.67
C LEU A 108 -1.61 -18.23 -4.37
N ARG A 109 -0.46 -18.01 -3.72
CA ARG A 109 -0.39 -17.21 -2.49
C ARG A 109 0.17 -15.81 -2.75
N VAL A 110 -0.29 -15.19 -3.82
CA VAL A 110 0.22 -13.87 -4.23
C VAL A 110 -0.01 -12.82 -3.13
N GLY A 111 -1.19 -12.84 -2.50
CA GLY A 111 -1.48 -11.89 -1.43
C GLY A 111 -0.50 -11.98 -0.27
N GLU A 112 -0.24 -13.18 0.19
CA GLU A 112 0.72 -13.44 1.28
C GLU A 112 2.13 -12.99 0.89
N ARG A 113 2.55 -13.28 -0.34
CA ARG A 113 3.86 -12.86 -0.85
C ARG A 113 3.98 -11.35 -0.96
N ASN A 114 2.91 -10.70 -1.40
CA ASN A 114 2.89 -9.24 -1.48
C ASN A 114 3.07 -8.61 -0.10
N VAL A 115 2.37 -9.12 0.90
CA VAL A 115 2.50 -8.61 2.28
C VAL A 115 3.93 -8.82 2.79
N ALA A 116 4.50 -10.01 2.57
CA ALA A 116 5.86 -10.31 3.01
C ALA A 116 6.88 -9.39 2.35
N ALA A 117 6.73 -9.13 1.03
CA ALA A 117 7.63 -8.25 0.31
C ALA A 117 7.53 -6.80 0.78
N VAL A 118 6.31 -6.33 1.06
CA VAL A 118 6.10 -4.98 1.61
C VAL A 118 6.78 -4.85 2.96
N LYS A 119 6.58 -5.80 3.86
CA LYS A 119 7.20 -5.77 5.18
C LYS A 119 8.72 -5.80 5.11
N MET A 120 9.26 -6.63 4.22
CA MET A 120 10.71 -6.71 4.01
C MET A 120 11.28 -5.37 3.55
N LYS A 121 10.63 -4.73 2.57
CA LYS A 121 11.11 -3.46 2.04
C LYS A 121 11.03 -2.35 3.08
N LEU A 122 9.95 -2.29 3.84
CA LEU A 122 9.81 -1.32 4.93
C LEU A 122 10.92 -1.51 5.97
N SER A 123 11.22 -2.76 6.30
CA SER A 123 12.30 -3.07 7.24
C SER A 123 13.66 -2.64 6.71
N GLU A 124 13.94 -2.92 5.43
CA GLU A 124 15.20 -2.48 4.79
C GLU A 124 15.38 -0.97 4.85
N LEU A 125 14.30 -0.22 4.71
CA LEU A 125 14.32 1.24 4.74
C LEU A 125 14.19 1.82 6.15
N ASN A 126 14.09 0.97 7.17
CA ASN A 126 13.88 1.37 8.57
C ASN A 126 12.60 2.20 8.75
N ILE A 127 11.57 1.87 7.98
CA ILE A 127 10.26 2.49 8.12
C ILE A 127 9.41 1.62 9.04
N ARG A 128 8.97 2.19 10.15
CA ARG A 128 8.20 1.46 11.16
C ARG A 128 6.78 1.18 10.69
N LEU A 129 6.37 -0.08 10.73
CA LEU A 129 4.99 -0.48 10.42
C LEU A 129 4.16 -0.33 11.70
N LEU A 130 3.21 0.61 11.68
CA LEU A 130 2.38 0.92 12.85
C LEU A 130 1.16 0.02 12.96
N SER A 131 0.57 -0.36 11.84
CA SER A 131 -0.62 -1.21 11.84
C SER A 131 -0.78 -1.91 10.50
N GLU A 132 -1.53 -3.03 10.53
CA GLU A 132 -1.80 -3.79 9.31
C GLU A 132 -3.18 -4.45 9.40
N ASP A 133 -3.85 -4.53 8.26
CA ASP A 133 -5.11 -5.26 8.11
C ASP A 133 -4.99 -6.09 6.83
N CYS A 134 -4.38 -7.26 6.96
CA CYS A 134 -3.95 -8.05 5.81
C CYS A 134 -4.44 -9.48 5.89
N GLY A 135 -4.39 -10.16 4.75
CA GLY A 135 -4.72 -11.57 4.65
C GLY A 135 -6.21 -11.82 4.54
N LEU A 136 -6.63 -12.96 5.05
CA LEU A 136 -8.02 -13.43 4.98
C LEU A 136 -8.47 -13.59 3.52
N ASN A 137 -9.75 -13.38 3.22
CA ASN A 137 -10.30 -13.76 1.92
C ASN A 137 -11.29 -12.75 1.35
N TYR A 138 -11.21 -11.51 1.75
CA TYR A 138 -12.12 -10.47 1.27
C TYR A 138 -11.36 -9.24 0.79
N GLY A 139 -11.98 -8.51 -0.13
CA GLY A 139 -11.44 -7.27 -0.66
C GLY A 139 -11.54 -6.12 0.33
N ARG A 140 -10.79 -5.07 0.05
CA ARG A 140 -10.75 -3.88 0.90
C ARG A 140 -10.67 -2.62 0.06
N THR A 141 -11.27 -1.56 0.59
CA THR A 141 -11.12 -0.19 0.11
C THR A 141 -10.53 0.62 1.26
N VAL A 142 -9.57 1.47 0.96
CA VAL A 142 -8.86 2.22 2.00
C VAL A 142 -8.87 3.72 1.72
N GLU A 143 -8.81 4.49 2.80
CA GLU A 143 -8.70 5.96 2.76
C GLU A 143 -7.64 6.37 3.77
N PHE A 144 -6.64 7.13 3.32
CA PHE A 144 -5.60 7.64 4.19
C PHE A 144 -5.76 9.15 4.36
N TYR A 145 -5.92 9.58 5.59
CA TYR A 145 -6.15 10.99 5.95
C TYR A 145 -4.83 11.65 6.33
N SER A 146 -4.32 12.51 5.44
CA SER A 146 -3.02 13.17 5.64
C SER A 146 -3.00 14.05 6.88
N GLU A 147 -4.14 14.62 7.26
CA GLU A 147 -4.22 15.51 8.41
C GLU A 147 -3.94 14.78 9.73
N THR A 148 -4.43 13.54 9.86
CA THR A 148 -4.37 12.78 11.11
C THR A 148 -3.46 11.57 11.06
N GLY A 149 -3.15 11.05 9.86
CA GLY A 149 -2.44 9.78 9.71
C GLY A 149 -3.34 8.57 9.88
N GLU A 150 -4.66 8.76 9.94
CA GLU A 150 -5.60 7.67 10.08
C GLU A 150 -5.76 6.91 8.75
N TYR A 151 -5.72 5.58 8.82
CA TYR A 151 -5.92 4.70 7.67
C TYR A 151 -7.23 3.95 7.88
N VAL A 152 -8.27 4.37 7.19
CA VAL A 152 -9.62 3.80 7.30
C VAL A 152 -9.74 2.65 6.30
N ILE A 153 -10.11 1.49 6.78
CA ILE A 153 -10.19 0.27 5.97
C ILE A 153 -11.63 -0.24 5.97
N LYS A 154 -12.19 -0.36 4.77
CA LYS A 154 -13.56 -0.86 4.57
C LYS A 154 -13.49 -2.21 3.89
N SER A 155 -14.04 -3.24 4.51
CA SER A 155 -14.08 -4.57 3.91
C SER A 155 -15.17 -4.65 2.84
N VAL A 156 -14.87 -5.35 1.75
CA VAL A 156 -15.77 -5.54 0.62
C VAL A 156 -15.96 -7.04 0.43
N GLY A 157 -17.20 -7.50 0.46
CA GLY A 157 -17.51 -8.91 0.29
C GLY A 157 -17.10 -9.79 1.45
N LYS A 158 -16.92 -9.21 2.65
CA LYS A 158 -16.58 -9.98 3.83
C LYS A 158 -17.76 -10.86 4.23
N PRO A 159 -17.55 -12.18 4.40
CA PRO A 159 -18.61 -13.07 4.90
C PRO A 159 -19.06 -12.62 6.28
N ARG A 160 -20.36 -12.67 6.47
CA ARG A 160 -20.95 -12.35 7.78
C ARG A 160 -20.94 -13.58 8.68
#